data_5c73da370c3c11b15786f970c546ab41
#
_entry.id   5c73da370c3c11b15786f970c546ab41
#
_cell.length_a   1.000
_cell.length_b   1.000
_cell.length_c   1.000
_cell.angle_alpha   90.00
_cell.angle_beta   90.00
_cell.angle_gamma   90.00
#
_symmetry.space_group_name_H-M   'P 1'
#
loop_
_entity.id
_entity.type
_entity.pdbx_description
1 polymer ?
#
loop_
_entity_poly.entity_id
_entity_poly.type
_entity_poly.pdbx_seq_one_letter_code
_entity_poly.pdbx_strand_id
1 'polypeptide(L)'
;PEINPDDALKHNGIISNPNCSTIIALTAVNAINKLSPIEYMVVSTYQAVSGAGAGGPMELEAQVAALQRGEAAEKRVFRHQIAYNLIPEIGGADGQGYTSEEMKMQNEGRKIMHLPELRVTCTCVRVPVMRSHSISASIVTERELTVDEVREAIAGAPGCVLEDDMERHIYPMPLFT
;
A
#
# COMPACT_ATOMS: atom_id res chain seq x y z
N PRO A 1 -11.24 -10.55 1.31
CA PRO A 1 -11.97 -11.43 2.25
C PRO A 1 -12.19 -10.78 3.62
N GLU A 2 -11.22 -10.05 4.15
CA GLU A 2 -11.28 -9.45 5.50
C GLU A 2 -12.34 -8.34 5.61
N ILE A 3 -12.67 -7.70 4.51
CA ILE A 3 -13.61 -6.56 4.46
C ILE A 3 -14.98 -7.00 3.94
N ASN A 4 -15.00 -7.67 2.80
CA ASN A 4 -16.21 -8.02 2.05
C ASN A 4 -16.28 -9.53 1.70
N PRO A 5 -16.23 -10.46 2.68
CA PRO A 5 -16.20 -11.89 2.42
C PRO A 5 -17.42 -12.41 1.65
N ASP A 6 -18.58 -11.79 1.85
CA ASP A 6 -19.82 -12.19 1.20
C ASP A 6 -19.80 -11.97 -0.32
N ASP A 7 -18.99 -11.04 -0.81
CA ASP A 7 -18.82 -10.84 -2.26
C ASP A 7 -18.14 -12.04 -2.92
N ALA A 8 -17.29 -12.76 -2.19
CA ALA A 8 -16.68 -13.98 -2.67
C ALA A 8 -17.68 -15.11 -2.91
N LEU A 9 -18.83 -15.09 -2.26
CA LEU A 9 -19.91 -16.08 -2.47
C LEU A 9 -20.65 -15.88 -3.80
N LYS A 10 -20.51 -14.71 -4.41
CA LYS A 10 -21.14 -14.35 -5.69
C LYS A 10 -20.26 -14.66 -6.89
N HIS A 11 -19.14 -15.33 -6.70
CA HIS A 11 -18.17 -15.61 -7.79
C HIS A 11 -18.72 -16.59 -8.82
N ASN A 12 -18.18 -16.54 -10.03
CA ASN A 12 -18.55 -17.39 -11.14
C ASN A 12 -17.34 -18.22 -11.60
N GLY A 13 -16.72 -18.94 -10.64
CA GLY A 13 -15.55 -19.81 -10.84
C GLY A 13 -14.20 -19.17 -10.47
N ILE A 14 -13.99 -17.88 -10.76
CA ILE A 14 -12.71 -17.20 -10.53
C ILE A 14 -12.93 -16.02 -9.57
N ILE A 15 -12.06 -15.92 -8.56
CA ILE A 15 -11.99 -14.77 -7.65
C ILE A 15 -10.63 -14.11 -7.86
N SER A 16 -10.64 -12.86 -8.36
CA SER A 16 -9.42 -12.07 -8.51
C SER A 16 -9.00 -11.48 -7.16
N ASN A 17 -7.74 -11.65 -6.82
CA ASN A 17 -7.16 -11.01 -5.64
C ASN A 17 -6.97 -9.50 -5.93
N PRO A 18 -7.26 -8.61 -4.98
CA PRO A 18 -7.01 -7.19 -5.15
C PRO A 18 -5.52 -6.84 -5.22
N ASN A 19 -5.23 -5.59 -5.57
CA ASN A 19 -3.88 -5.05 -5.56
C ASN A 19 -3.26 -5.08 -4.15
N CYS A 20 -1.95 -5.34 -4.07
CA CYS A 20 -1.23 -5.51 -2.80
C CYS A 20 -1.30 -4.27 -1.90
N SER A 21 -1.06 -3.08 -2.44
CA SER A 21 -1.13 -1.83 -1.66
C SER A 21 -2.56 -1.55 -1.20
N THR A 22 -3.54 -1.83 -2.05
CA THR A 22 -4.96 -1.68 -1.73
C THR A 22 -5.36 -2.58 -0.56
N ILE A 23 -4.97 -3.86 -0.58
CA ILE A 23 -5.29 -4.80 0.52
C ILE A 23 -4.74 -4.28 1.84
N ILE A 24 -3.46 -3.91 1.87
CA ILE A 24 -2.78 -3.45 3.08
C ILE A 24 -3.45 -2.18 3.63
N ALA A 25 -3.68 -1.18 2.77
CA ALA A 25 -4.33 0.05 3.17
C ALA A 25 -5.74 -0.18 3.71
N LEU A 26 -6.57 -0.88 2.92
CA LEU A 26 -7.99 -1.02 3.25
C LEU A 26 -8.24 -1.88 4.48
N THR A 27 -7.36 -2.83 4.82
CA THR A 27 -7.50 -3.63 6.03
C THR A 27 -7.48 -2.77 7.28
N ALA A 28 -6.54 -1.83 7.38
CA ALA A 28 -6.47 -0.87 8.50
C ALA A 28 -7.55 0.22 8.38
N VAL A 29 -7.74 0.79 7.19
CA VAL A 29 -8.70 1.86 6.92
C VAL A 29 -10.14 1.44 7.22
N ASN A 30 -10.48 0.18 6.97
CA ASN A 30 -11.82 -0.34 7.25
C ASN A 30 -12.16 -0.34 8.76
N ALA A 31 -11.17 -0.46 9.64
CA ALA A 31 -11.37 -0.31 11.07
C ALA A 31 -11.86 1.10 11.42
N ILE A 32 -11.26 2.12 10.78
CA ILE A 32 -11.65 3.52 10.94
C ILE A 32 -13.02 3.79 10.32
N ASN A 33 -13.29 3.25 9.13
CA ASN A 33 -14.57 3.41 8.44
C ASN A 33 -15.77 2.85 9.24
N LYS A 34 -15.53 1.84 10.07
CA LYS A 34 -16.57 1.29 10.98
C LYS A 34 -16.92 2.23 12.13
N LEU A 35 -16.04 3.16 12.51
CA LEU A 35 -16.29 4.18 13.53
C LEU A 35 -17.05 5.37 12.94
N SER A 36 -16.64 5.79 11.75
CA SER A 36 -17.24 6.89 10.99
C SER A 36 -16.94 6.72 9.52
N PRO A 37 -17.93 6.87 8.62
CA PRO A 37 -17.74 6.76 7.20
C PRO A 37 -16.61 7.65 6.69
N ILE A 38 -15.82 7.13 5.77
CA ILE A 38 -14.70 7.84 5.17
C ILE A 38 -15.19 8.58 3.92
N GLU A 39 -14.93 9.88 3.87
CA GLU A 39 -15.27 10.73 2.74
C GLU A 39 -14.11 10.86 1.74
N TYR A 40 -12.89 10.96 2.26
CA TYR A 40 -11.72 11.26 1.46
C TYR A 40 -10.45 10.70 2.08
N MET A 41 -9.51 10.24 1.21
CA MET A 41 -8.18 9.80 1.61
C MET A 41 -7.09 10.41 0.72
N VAL A 42 -5.99 10.83 1.33
CA VAL A 42 -4.71 11.06 0.67
C VAL A 42 -3.77 9.93 1.07
N VAL A 43 -3.28 9.18 0.10
CA VAL A 43 -2.48 7.98 0.34
C VAL A 43 -1.14 8.10 -0.36
N SER A 44 -0.05 7.86 0.36
CA SER A 44 1.28 7.70 -0.21
C SER A 44 1.79 6.29 0.11
N THR A 45 2.16 5.54 -0.92
CA THR A 45 2.69 4.19 -0.74
C THR A 45 4.20 4.15 -0.98
N TYR A 46 4.89 3.38 -0.16
CA TYR A 46 6.32 3.07 -0.28
C TYR A 46 6.44 1.57 -0.53
N GLN A 47 6.48 1.20 -1.83
CA GLN A 47 6.31 -0.19 -2.24
C GLN A 47 7.64 -0.89 -2.45
N ALA A 48 7.85 -1.98 -1.71
CA ALA A 48 9.01 -2.82 -1.79
C ALA A 48 9.20 -3.45 -3.18
N VAL A 49 10.44 -3.77 -3.53
CA VAL A 49 10.79 -4.35 -4.84
C VAL A 49 10.18 -5.73 -5.08
N SER A 50 9.83 -6.47 -4.02
CA SER A 50 9.13 -7.78 -4.13
C SER A 50 7.80 -7.70 -4.89
N GLY A 51 7.15 -6.53 -4.89
CA GLY A 51 5.93 -6.29 -5.67
C GLY A 51 6.11 -6.38 -7.19
N ALA A 52 7.36 -6.33 -7.67
CA ALA A 52 7.71 -6.59 -9.08
C ALA A 52 8.02 -8.07 -9.37
N GLY A 53 7.66 -8.98 -8.46
CA GLY A 53 7.98 -10.40 -8.55
C GLY A 53 9.41 -10.70 -8.11
N ALA A 54 9.86 -11.95 -8.27
CA ALA A 54 11.16 -12.40 -7.80
C ALA A 54 12.35 -11.63 -8.42
N GLY A 55 12.18 -11.10 -9.62
CA GLY A 55 13.21 -10.29 -10.28
C GLY A 55 13.51 -8.97 -9.58
N GLY A 56 12.54 -8.38 -8.87
CA GLY A 56 12.71 -7.11 -8.18
C GLY A 56 13.79 -7.14 -7.10
N PRO A 57 13.70 -8.04 -6.10
CA PRO A 57 14.75 -8.24 -5.10
C PRO A 57 16.11 -8.57 -5.71
N MET A 58 16.15 -9.48 -6.68
CA MET A 58 17.41 -9.87 -7.35
C MET A 58 18.08 -8.69 -8.07
N GLU A 59 17.30 -7.85 -8.73
CA GLU A 59 17.84 -6.65 -9.39
C GLU A 59 18.37 -5.65 -8.37
N LEU A 60 17.66 -5.40 -7.26
CA LEU A 60 18.13 -4.51 -6.20
C LEU A 60 19.48 -4.96 -5.64
N GLU A 61 19.61 -6.25 -5.30
CA GLU A 61 20.87 -6.83 -4.79
C GLU A 61 22.00 -6.71 -5.81
N ALA A 62 21.73 -7.04 -7.07
CA ALA A 62 22.71 -6.97 -8.15
C ALA A 62 23.19 -5.52 -8.38
N GLN A 63 22.27 -4.55 -8.38
CA GLN A 63 22.59 -3.14 -8.53
C GLN A 63 23.44 -2.61 -7.36
N VAL A 64 23.08 -2.95 -6.11
CA VAL A 64 23.87 -2.57 -4.93
C VAL A 64 25.29 -3.13 -5.04
N ALA A 65 25.43 -4.42 -5.38
CA ALA A 65 26.74 -5.05 -5.52
C ALA A 65 27.59 -4.44 -6.66
N ALA A 66 26.98 -4.12 -7.81
CA ALA A 66 27.65 -3.46 -8.93
C ALA A 66 28.17 -2.06 -8.53
N LEU A 67 27.31 -1.26 -7.90
CA LEU A 67 27.67 0.09 -7.46
C LEU A 67 28.81 0.08 -6.42
N GLN A 68 28.84 -0.91 -5.52
CA GLN A 68 29.93 -1.07 -4.56
C GLN A 68 31.29 -1.37 -5.24
N ARG A 69 31.26 -1.99 -6.43
CA ARG A 69 32.48 -2.23 -7.24
C ARG A 69 32.81 -1.06 -8.17
N GLY A 70 32.03 0.03 -8.16
CA GLY A 70 32.19 1.15 -9.10
C GLY A 70 31.69 0.85 -10.51
N GLU A 71 30.87 -0.18 -10.66
CA GLU A 71 30.25 -0.59 -11.93
C GLU A 71 28.89 0.07 -12.13
N ALA A 72 28.41 0.10 -13.37
CA ALA A 72 27.08 0.61 -13.67
C ALA A 72 25.98 -0.35 -13.18
N ALA A 73 24.90 0.21 -12.64
CA ALA A 73 23.71 -0.54 -12.25
C ALA A 73 22.92 -0.98 -13.50
N GLU A 74 22.86 -2.28 -13.76
CA GLU A 74 22.04 -2.83 -14.84
C GLU A 74 20.56 -2.77 -14.49
N LYS A 75 19.71 -2.43 -15.47
CA LYS A 75 18.25 -2.32 -15.33
C LYS A 75 17.59 -3.39 -16.20
N ARG A 76 16.87 -4.32 -15.59
CA ARG A 76 16.18 -5.42 -16.27
C ARG A 76 14.67 -5.45 -15.93
N VAL A 77 14.34 -5.20 -14.68
CA VAL A 77 12.96 -5.21 -14.15
C VAL A 77 12.42 -3.78 -14.07
N PHE A 78 13.23 -2.86 -13.57
CA PHE A 78 12.85 -1.46 -13.42
C PHE A 78 13.39 -0.60 -14.56
N ARG A 79 12.60 0.39 -14.99
CA ARG A 79 13.02 1.36 -16.03
C ARG A 79 14.19 2.24 -15.57
N HIS A 80 14.28 2.48 -14.28
CA HIS A 80 15.31 3.29 -13.64
C HIS A 80 16.06 2.47 -12.60
N GLN A 81 17.30 2.87 -12.29
CA GLN A 81 18.04 2.31 -11.18
C GLN A 81 17.19 2.40 -9.90
N ILE A 82 17.01 1.29 -9.21
CA ILE A 82 16.28 1.24 -7.94
C ILE A 82 17.20 1.33 -6.72
N ALA A 83 18.42 0.82 -6.81
CA ALA A 83 19.41 0.94 -5.74
C ALA A 83 19.68 2.42 -5.43
N TYR A 84 19.47 2.81 -4.16
CA TYR A 84 19.62 4.19 -3.66
C TYR A 84 18.71 5.23 -4.35
N ASN A 85 17.55 4.82 -4.82
CA ASN A 85 16.64 5.68 -5.56
C ASN A 85 15.17 5.44 -5.18
N LEU A 86 14.30 6.40 -5.52
CA LEU A 86 12.85 6.29 -5.45
C LEU A 86 12.29 6.41 -6.86
N ILE A 87 11.39 5.51 -7.25
CA ILE A 87 10.76 5.54 -8.58
C ILE A 87 9.26 5.83 -8.40
N PRO A 88 8.79 7.05 -8.71
CA PRO A 88 7.39 7.44 -8.53
C PRO A 88 6.50 7.00 -9.70
N GLU A 89 6.76 5.82 -10.23
CA GLU A 89 5.99 5.21 -11.31
C GLU A 89 5.87 3.71 -11.06
N ILE A 90 4.65 3.24 -10.76
CA ILE A 90 4.35 1.82 -10.65
C ILE A 90 3.17 1.49 -11.57
N GLY A 91 3.41 0.56 -12.50
CA GLY A 91 2.46 0.26 -13.57
C GLY A 91 2.54 1.24 -14.74
N GLY A 92 1.55 1.23 -15.62
CA GLY A 92 1.48 2.11 -16.78
C GLY A 92 0.75 3.41 -16.48
N ALA A 93 1.09 4.49 -17.21
CA ALA A 93 0.35 5.74 -17.15
C ALA A 93 -1.07 5.60 -17.77
N ASP A 94 -2.05 6.27 -17.17
CA ASP A 94 -3.45 6.26 -17.63
C ASP A 94 -3.77 7.36 -18.66
N GLY A 95 -2.81 8.22 -18.95
CA GLY A 95 -2.98 9.37 -19.86
C GLY A 95 -3.58 10.61 -19.17
N GLN A 96 -3.94 10.54 -17.89
CA GLN A 96 -4.51 11.64 -17.12
C GLN A 96 -3.55 12.14 -16.01
N GLY A 97 -2.33 11.63 -15.99
CA GLY A 97 -1.32 11.99 -15.01
C GLY A 97 -1.23 11.04 -13.81
N TYR A 98 -2.00 9.95 -13.82
CA TYR A 98 -1.92 8.89 -12.82
C TYR A 98 -1.32 7.61 -13.40
N THR A 99 -0.81 6.76 -12.54
CA THR A 99 -0.43 5.39 -12.89
C THR A 99 -1.59 4.42 -12.61
N SER A 100 -1.55 3.27 -13.28
CA SER A 100 -2.55 2.22 -13.03
C SER A 100 -2.56 1.75 -11.56
N GLU A 101 -1.43 1.80 -10.88
CA GLU A 101 -1.31 1.44 -9.47
C GLU A 101 -2.08 2.42 -8.58
N GLU A 102 -1.96 3.71 -8.84
CA GLU A 102 -2.66 4.78 -8.12
C GLU A 102 -4.17 4.69 -8.31
N MET A 103 -4.61 4.42 -9.55
CA MET A 103 -6.03 4.27 -9.86
C MET A 103 -6.66 3.04 -9.23
N LYS A 104 -5.90 1.96 -9.00
CA LYS A 104 -6.38 0.78 -8.28
C LYS A 104 -6.79 1.11 -6.85
N MET A 105 -6.02 1.94 -6.13
CA MET A 105 -6.36 2.33 -4.76
C MET A 105 -7.77 2.93 -4.68
N GLN A 106 -8.13 3.82 -5.60
CA GLN A 106 -9.47 4.40 -5.65
C GLN A 106 -10.53 3.39 -6.11
N ASN A 107 -10.29 2.74 -7.25
CA ASN A 107 -11.32 1.93 -7.90
C ASN A 107 -11.64 0.66 -7.10
N GLU A 108 -10.61 -0.04 -6.62
CA GLU A 108 -10.77 -1.21 -5.76
C GLU A 108 -11.27 -0.80 -4.37
N GLY A 109 -10.82 0.34 -3.82
CA GLY A 109 -11.31 0.89 -2.56
C GLY A 109 -12.82 1.09 -2.58
N ARG A 110 -13.34 1.75 -3.59
CA ARG A 110 -14.79 1.95 -3.80
C ARG A 110 -15.55 0.62 -3.85
N LYS A 111 -15.00 -0.35 -4.58
CA LYS A 111 -15.63 -1.66 -4.76
C LYS A 111 -15.61 -2.50 -3.48
N ILE A 112 -14.45 -2.62 -2.84
CA ILE A 112 -14.24 -3.50 -1.70
C ILE A 112 -14.96 -2.99 -0.44
N MET A 113 -14.92 -1.68 -0.22
CA MET A 113 -15.56 -1.05 0.93
C MET A 113 -17.04 -0.71 0.70
N HIS A 114 -17.57 -0.95 -0.51
CA HIS A 114 -18.94 -0.54 -0.90
C HIS A 114 -19.19 0.96 -0.72
N LEU A 115 -18.18 1.78 -0.99
CA LEU A 115 -18.22 3.25 -0.91
C LEU A 115 -18.05 3.85 -2.33
N PRO A 116 -19.11 3.89 -3.16
CA PRO A 116 -18.98 4.33 -4.56
C PRO A 116 -18.49 5.78 -4.71
N GLU A 117 -18.77 6.62 -3.71
CA GLU A 117 -18.38 8.05 -3.70
C GLU A 117 -17.03 8.32 -3.04
N LEU A 118 -16.33 7.28 -2.56
CA LEU A 118 -15.02 7.44 -1.92
C LEU A 118 -14.06 8.16 -2.87
N ARG A 119 -13.47 9.25 -2.39
CA ARG A 119 -12.45 10.02 -3.10
C ARG A 119 -11.07 9.66 -2.55
N VAL A 120 -10.16 9.30 -3.45
CA VAL A 120 -8.78 8.95 -3.08
C VAL A 120 -7.82 9.70 -3.99
N THR A 121 -6.87 10.40 -3.40
CA THR A 121 -5.65 10.86 -4.08
C THR A 121 -4.52 9.93 -3.65
N CYS A 122 -3.86 9.28 -4.59
CA CYS A 122 -2.81 8.32 -4.29
C CYS A 122 -1.53 8.64 -5.06
N THR A 123 -0.39 8.50 -4.37
CA THR A 123 0.94 8.52 -4.98
C THR A 123 1.64 7.20 -4.66
N CYS A 124 2.05 6.47 -5.69
CA CYS A 124 2.69 5.17 -5.54
C CYS A 124 4.17 5.24 -5.90
N VAL A 125 5.05 4.94 -4.93
CA VAL A 125 6.49 5.02 -5.10
C VAL A 125 7.15 3.67 -4.85
N ARG A 126 7.96 3.20 -5.82
CA ARG A 126 8.84 2.04 -5.62
C ARG A 126 10.06 2.48 -4.81
N VAL A 127 10.34 1.76 -3.71
CA VAL A 127 11.46 2.04 -2.81
C VAL A 127 12.44 0.88 -2.78
N PRO A 128 13.74 1.11 -2.45
CA PRO A 128 14.77 0.08 -2.41
C PRO A 128 14.71 -0.74 -1.11
N VAL A 129 13.54 -1.31 -0.84
CA VAL A 129 13.24 -2.20 0.29
C VAL A 129 12.87 -3.56 -0.25
N MET A 130 13.37 -4.63 0.33
CA MET A 130 13.24 -5.98 -0.20
C MET A 130 11.80 -6.47 -0.23
N ARG A 131 11.07 -6.33 0.89
CA ARG A 131 9.66 -6.76 1.05
C ARG A 131 8.94 -5.88 2.05
N SER A 132 7.63 -6.04 2.16
CA SER A 132 6.70 -5.28 2.99
C SER A 132 6.53 -3.84 2.50
N HIS A 133 5.33 -3.53 2.03
CA HIS A 133 4.98 -2.16 1.63
C HIS A 133 4.65 -1.33 2.87
N SER A 134 5.02 -0.06 2.84
CA SER A 134 4.59 0.92 3.85
C SER A 134 3.63 1.92 3.22
N ILE A 135 2.71 2.42 4.01
CA ILE A 135 1.68 3.35 3.55
C ILE A 135 1.50 4.45 4.58
N SER A 136 1.49 5.69 4.10
CA SER A 136 1.05 6.85 4.89
C SER A 136 -0.29 7.30 4.34
N ALA A 137 -1.29 7.44 5.21
CA ALA A 137 -2.63 7.86 4.83
C ALA A 137 -3.14 8.99 5.73
N SER A 138 -3.67 10.04 5.10
CA SER A 138 -4.51 11.03 5.77
C SER A 138 -5.95 10.74 5.40
N ILE A 139 -6.82 10.63 6.41
CA ILE A 139 -8.21 10.19 6.25
C ILE A 139 -9.14 11.26 6.80
N VAL A 140 -10.15 11.60 6.03
CA VAL A 140 -11.24 12.49 6.46
C VAL A 140 -12.50 11.63 6.61
N THR A 141 -13.11 11.73 7.77
CA THR A 141 -14.32 11.01 8.15
C THR A 141 -15.48 11.97 8.40
N GLU A 142 -16.72 11.50 8.30
CA GLU A 142 -17.94 12.32 8.51
C GLU A 142 -17.97 12.96 9.91
N ARG A 143 -17.51 12.25 10.94
CA ARG A 143 -17.32 12.82 12.26
C ARG A 143 -15.84 12.83 12.65
N GLU A 144 -15.47 13.75 13.49
CA GLU A 144 -14.14 13.81 14.07
C GLU A 144 -13.91 12.58 14.99
N LEU A 145 -12.73 11.98 14.88
CA LEU A 145 -12.30 10.83 15.66
C LEU A 145 -11.11 11.23 16.54
N THR A 146 -11.10 10.74 17.76
CA THR A 146 -9.95 10.88 18.63
C THR A 146 -8.88 9.84 18.28
N VAL A 147 -7.62 10.12 18.65
CA VAL A 147 -6.50 9.18 18.44
C VAL A 147 -6.75 7.86 19.17
N ASP A 148 -7.32 7.90 20.37
CA ASP A 148 -7.58 6.70 21.18
C ASP A 148 -8.68 5.82 20.56
N GLU A 149 -9.76 6.42 20.02
CA GLU A 149 -10.76 5.67 19.26
C GLU A 149 -10.14 4.94 18.07
N VAL A 150 -9.24 5.60 17.32
CA VAL A 150 -8.57 5.01 16.16
C VAL A 150 -7.62 3.88 16.59
N ARG A 151 -6.84 4.08 17.67
CA ARG A 151 -5.95 3.05 18.21
C ARG A 151 -6.72 1.80 18.66
N GLU A 152 -7.81 1.98 19.40
CA GLU A 152 -8.66 0.87 19.83
C GLU A 152 -9.26 0.11 18.65
N ALA A 153 -9.75 0.84 17.63
CA ALA A 153 -10.32 0.25 16.44
C ALA A 153 -9.30 -0.58 15.65
N ILE A 154 -8.08 -0.07 15.46
CA ILE A 154 -7.01 -0.79 14.74
C ILE A 154 -6.54 -1.99 15.57
N ALA A 155 -6.34 -1.82 16.88
CA ALA A 155 -5.91 -2.91 17.76
C ALA A 155 -6.91 -4.07 17.82
N GLY A 156 -8.22 -3.77 17.69
CA GLY A 156 -9.28 -4.76 17.66
C GLY A 156 -9.61 -5.32 16.28
N ALA A 157 -9.01 -4.80 15.21
CA ALA A 157 -9.35 -5.19 13.85
C ALA A 157 -8.66 -6.50 13.42
N PRO A 158 -9.40 -7.48 12.85
CA PRO A 158 -8.79 -8.68 12.30
C PRO A 158 -7.77 -8.35 11.20
N GLY A 159 -6.58 -8.96 11.30
CA GLY A 159 -5.49 -8.75 10.33
C GLY A 159 -4.66 -7.49 10.60
N CYS A 160 -4.91 -6.76 11.69
CA CYS A 160 -4.11 -5.61 12.11
C CYS A 160 -3.35 -5.91 13.41
N VAL A 161 -2.18 -5.32 13.52
CA VAL A 161 -1.39 -5.24 14.76
C VAL A 161 -1.10 -3.77 14.98
N LEU A 162 -1.39 -3.26 16.19
CA LEU A 162 -1.05 -1.89 16.56
C LEU A 162 0.37 -1.85 17.11
N GLU A 163 1.25 -1.12 16.41
CA GLU A 163 2.59 -0.77 16.87
C GLU A 163 2.70 0.76 16.89
N ASP A 164 2.48 1.37 18.04
CA ASP A 164 2.48 2.83 18.21
C ASP A 164 2.95 3.20 19.63
N ASP A 165 4.24 3.02 19.89
CA ASP A 165 4.90 3.42 21.14
C ASP A 165 6.10 4.32 20.82
N MET A 166 5.84 5.62 20.82
CA MET A 166 6.86 6.63 20.52
C MET A 166 7.96 6.71 21.57
N GLU A 167 7.67 6.38 22.85
CA GLU A 167 8.67 6.43 23.93
C GLU A 167 9.68 5.30 23.80
N ARG A 168 9.22 4.13 23.33
CA ARG A 168 10.06 2.95 23.09
C ARG A 168 10.56 2.86 21.65
N HIS A 169 10.24 3.83 20.79
CA HIS A 169 10.56 3.81 19.37
C HIS A 169 10.01 2.59 18.64
N ILE A 170 8.80 2.15 18.98
CA ILE A 170 8.12 1.02 18.34
C ILE A 170 7.07 1.58 17.37
N TYR A 171 7.27 1.32 16.11
CA TYR A 171 6.35 1.63 15.03
C TYR A 171 6.56 0.64 13.88
N PRO A 172 5.57 0.47 12.99
CA PRO A 172 5.66 -0.51 11.90
C PRO A 172 6.79 -0.16 10.94
N MET A 173 7.63 -1.13 10.64
CA MET A 173 8.77 -0.99 9.72
C MET A 173 8.90 -2.23 8.83
N PRO A 174 9.21 -2.07 7.53
CA PRO A 174 9.29 -3.18 6.58
C PRO A 174 10.27 -4.30 6.95
N LEU A 175 11.26 -4.00 7.77
CA LEU A 175 12.27 -4.98 8.19
C LEU A 175 11.74 -5.95 9.25
N PHE A 176 10.75 -5.54 10.04
CA PHE A 176 10.27 -6.26 11.22
C PHE A 176 8.83 -6.77 11.10
N THR A 177 8.13 -6.47 9.99
CA THR A 177 6.75 -6.92 9.71
C THR A 177 6.69 -8.02 8.65
#